data_244b1fcf48477cd1041429d1e94d5a96
#
_entry.id   244b1fcf48477cd1041429d1e94d5a96
#
_cell.length_a   1.000
_cell.length_b   1.000
_cell.length_c   1.000
_cell.angle_alpha   90.00
_cell.angle_beta   90.00
_cell.angle_gamma   90.00
#
_symmetry.space_group_name_H-M   'P 1'
#
loop_
_entity.id
_entity.type
_entity.pdbx_description
1 polymer ?
#
loop_
_entity_poly.entity_id
_entity_poly.type
_entity_poly.pdbx_seq_one_letter_code
_entity_poly.pdbx_strand_id
1 'polypeptide(L)'
;MKKTGKIGSILCLLALLGLTGIYALPKVYVLYQANTGKVDICLKEYMLEEGKEVPWKNGKDVLPGGFVSKIPRIRNDGVECYVRATVSFSSQKESEKPLSLENLEGISSDWVRDGDYFYYKHTVKPGEKVELFQGIRIPWEWKTPDEDNVWKACVRAEAVQAEYFSPDFTGEDPWGM
;
A
#
# COMPACT_ATOMS: atom_id res chain seq x y z
N MET A 1 -21.05 -64.87 -8.58
CA MET A 1 -21.82 -63.69 -9.10
C MET A 1 -20.95 -62.47 -8.91
N LYS A 2 -20.46 -61.88 -10.01
CA LYS A 2 -19.57 -60.72 -10.03
C LYS A 2 -20.44 -59.45 -10.10
N LYS A 3 -20.15 -58.46 -9.24
CA LYS A 3 -20.64 -57.10 -9.42
C LYS A 3 -19.45 -56.17 -9.63
N THR A 4 -19.36 -55.71 -10.84
CA THR A 4 -18.41 -54.66 -11.28
C THR A 4 -18.95 -53.30 -10.87
N GLY A 5 -18.18 -52.57 -10.06
CA GLY A 5 -18.40 -51.13 -9.75
C GLY A 5 -17.79 -50.26 -10.83
N LYS A 6 -18.60 -49.39 -11.39
CA LYS A 6 -18.18 -48.39 -12.38
C LYS A 6 -17.50 -47.23 -11.70
N ILE A 7 -16.26 -46.95 -12.10
CA ILE A 7 -15.55 -45.74 -11.76
C ILE A 7 -16.06 -44.64 -12.72
N GLY A 8 -16.77 -43.67 -12.18
CA GLY A 8 -17.18 -42.48 -12.94
C GLY A 8 -16.07 -41.46 -12.98
N SER A 9 -15.49 -41.25 -14.15
CA SER A 9 -14.60 -40.11 -14.41
C SER A 9 -15.40 -38.82 -14.38
N ILE A 10 -15.08 -37.95 -13.44
CA ILE A 10 -15.55 -36.58 -13.46
C ILE A 10 -14.55 -35.78 -14.29
N LEU A 11 -14.96 -35.48 -15.51
CA LEU A 11 -14.24 -34.58 -16.41
C LEU A 11 -14.54 -33.14 -15.96
N CYS A 12 -13.57 -32.48 -15.36
CA CYS A 12 -13.68 -31.06 -15.03
C CYS A 12 -13.52 -30.23 -16.32
N LEU A 13 -14.63 -29.72 -16.82
CA LEU A 13 -14.68 -28.84 -17.99
C LEU A 13 -14.20 -27.45 -17.55
N LEU A 14 -12.99 -27.08 -17.95
CA LEU A 14 -12.48 -25.71 -17.87
C LEU A 14 -13.16 -24.87 -18.95
N ALA A 15 -14.16 -24.10 -18.58
CA ALA A 15 -14.70 -23.06 -19.43
C ALA A 15 -13.81 -21.82 -19.33
N LEU A 16 -13.03 -21.59 -20.38
CA LEU A 16 -12.46 -20.27 -20.71
C LEU A 16 -13.60 -19.33 -21.07
N LEU A 17 -13.82 -18.32 -20.28
CA LEU A 17 -14.44 -17.09 -20.76
C LEU A 17 -13.57 -15.93 -20.33
N GLY A 18 -12.94 -15.37 -21.33
CA GLY A 18 -12.16 -14.16 -21.25
C GLY A 18 -13.02 -12.92 -21.13
N LEU A 19 -12.34 -11.89 -20.93
CA LEU A 19 -12.53 -10.46 -21.19
C LEU A 19 -12.86 -9.59 -19.98
N THR A 20 -11.85 -8.77 -19.75
CA THR A 20 -11.87 -7.31 -19.56
C THR A 20 -12.31 -6.80 -18.21
N GLY A 21 -11.36 -6.18 -17.61
CA GLY A 21 -11.54 -5.28 -16.48
C GLY A 21 -10.40 -5.44 -15.49
N ILE A 22 -9.19 -5.01 -15.88
CA ILE A 22 -8.09 -4.88 -14.92
C ILE A 22 -8.40 -3.63 -14.08
N TYR A 23 -9.31 -3.79 -13.14
CA TYR A 23 -9.31 -2.90 -12.00
C TYR A 23 -8.15 -3.36 -11.12
N ALA A 24 -7.10 -2.55 -11.08
CA ALA A 24 -6.02 -2.74 -10.12
C ALA A 24 -6.58 -2.45 -8.73
N LEU A 25 -7.20 -3.44 -8.13
CA LEU A 25 -7.52 -3.43 -6.71
C LEU A 25 -6.17 -3.41 -5.95
N PRO A 26 -6.03 -2.59 -4.91
CA PRO A 26 -4.85 -2.62 -4.07
C PRO A 26 -4.68 -4.05 -3.55
N LYS A 27 -3.61 -4.72 -4.00
CA LYS A 27 -3.32 -6.07 -3.54
C LYS A 27 -2.77 -5.95 -2.12
N VAL A 28 -3.59 -6.29 -1.15
CA VAL A 28 -3.13 -6.56 0.21
C VAL A 28 -2.54 -7.96 0.20
N TYR A 29 -1.23 -8.08 0.39
CA TYR A 29 -0.60 -9.38 0.55
C TYR A 29 -0.53 -9.72 2.03
N VAL A 30 -1.29 -10.74 2.43
CA VAL A 30 -1.14 -11.37 3.76
C VAL A 30 -0.05 -12.42 3.63
N LEU A 31 1.08 -12.20 4.30
CA LEU A 31 2.25 -13.07 4.19
C LEU A 31 2.23 -14.29 5.12
N TYR A 32 1.29 -14.43 6.05
CA TYR A 32 1.25 -15.59 6.94
C TYR A 32 -0.17 -15.98 7.39
N GLN A 33 -0.54 -17.23 7.20
CA GLN A 33 -1.66 -17.88 7.88
C GLN A 33 -1.13 -18.79 8.99
N ALA A 34 -1.14 -18.30 10.22
CA ALA A 34 -1.10 -19.17 11.39
C ALA A 34 -2.52 -19.30 11.97
N ASN A 35 -2.86 -20.49 12.48
CA ASN A 35 -4.24 -20.88 12.86
C ASN A 35 -4.83 -20.20 14.11
N THR A 36 -4.34 -19.04 14.56
CA THR A 36 -4.75 -18.41 15.83
C THR A 36 -5.31 -16.99 15.67
N GLY A 37 -5.36 -16.46 14.47
CA GLY A 37 -5.92 -15.13 14.19
C GLY A 37 -5.68 -14.71 12.76
N LYS A 38 -6.53 -13.83 12.22
CA LYS A 38 -6.38 -13.30 10.88
C LYS A 38 -5.76 -11.92 10.93
N VAL A 39 -4.61 -11.74 10.29
CA VAL A 39 -4.10 -10.41 9.98
C VAL A 39 -4.99 -9.80 8.90
N ASP A 40 -5.54 -8.63 9.18
CA ASP A 40 -6.42 -7.91 8.26
C ASP A 40 -6.16 -6.42 8.40
N ILE A 41 -5.68 -5.78 7.34
CA ILE A 41 -5.42 -4.34 7.31
C ILE A 41 -6.17 -3.67 6.17
N CYS A 42 -6.62 -2.46 6.40
CA CYS A 42 -7.31 -1.63 5.43
C CYS A 42 -6.53 -0.34 5.20
N LEU A 43 -6.03 -0.13 3.99
CA LEU A 43 -5.40 1.13 3.57
C LEU A 43 -6.46 2.03 2.95
N LYS A 44 -6.58 3.26 3.47
CA LYS A 44 -7.40 4.33 2.90
C LYS A 44 -6.57 5.58 2.75
N GLU A 45 -6.87 6.36 1.73
CA GLU A 45 -6.18 7.61 1.46
C GLU A 45 -7.13 8.79 1.71
N TYR A 46 -6.61 9.82 2.36
CA TYR A 46 -7.30 11.05 2.67
C TYR A 46 -6.50 12.25 2.17
N MET A 47 -7.11 13.42 2.19
CA MET A 47 -6.47 14.70 1.93
C MET A 47 -7.11 15.80 2.78
N LEU A 48 -6.42 16.91 2.94
CA LEU A 48 -6.98 18.11 3.52
C LEU A 48 -7.59 18.98 2.41
N GLU A 49 -8.85 19.35 2.57
CA GLU A 49 -9.57 20.29 1.72
C GLU A 49 -10.20 21.33 2.64
N GLU A 50 -9.78 22.60 2.49
CA GLU A 50 -10.19 23.71 3.37
C GLU A 50 -9.98 23.44 4.87
N GLY A 51 -8.87 22.75 5.21
CA GLY A 51 -8.54 22.39 6.59
C GLY A 51 -9.33 21.23 7.16
N LYS A 52 -10.19 20.57 6.36
CA LYS A 52 -10.93 19.37 6.75
C LYS A 52 -10.39 18.15 6.04
N GLU A 53 -10.33 17.06 6.77
CA GLU A 53 -9.96 15.77 6.18
C GLU A 53 -11.14 15.19 5.39
N VAL A 54 -10.88 14.85 4.13
CA VAL A 54 -11.84 14.21 3.22
C VAL A 54 -11.17 13.01 2.53
N PRO A 55 -11.94 12.05 2.02
CA PRO A 55 -11.37 10.98 1.21
C PRO A 55 -10.61 11.53 0.01
N TRP A 56 -9.48 10.89 -0.34
CA TRP A 56 -8.67 11.26 -1.48
C TRP A 56 -9.48 11.27 -2.78
N LYS A 57 -9.26 12.31 -3.58
CA LYS A 57 -9.83 12.45 -4.93
C LYS A 57 -8.69 12.59 -5.94
N ASN A 58 -8.72 11.82 -7.01
CA ASN A 58 -7.77 11.94 -8.12
C ASN A 58 -7.99 13.24 -8.92
N GLY A 59 -7.02 13.59 -9.76
CA GLY A 59 -7.12 14.73 -10.69
C GLY A 59 -6.89 16.06 -10.01
N LYS A 60 -5.94 16.14 -9.08
CA LYS A 60 -5.48 17.41 -8.51
C LYS A 60 -4.45 18.05 -9.43
N ASP A 61 -4.71 19.29 -9.80
CA ASP A 61 -3.72 20.13 -10.44
C ASP A 61 -2.61 20.45 -9.45
N VAL A 62 -1.38 20.37 -9.92
CA VAL A 62 -0.20 20.63 -9.10
C VAL A 62 0.62 21.77 -9.68
N LEU A 63 1.18 22.59 -8.80
CA LEU A 63 2.09 23.67 -9.17
C LEU A 63 3.51 23.31 -8.75
N PRO A 64 4.54 23.76 -9.50
CA PRO A 64 5.93 23.64 -9.08
C PRO A 64 6.13 24.17 -7.67
N GLY A 65 6.83 23.44 -6.82
CA GLY A 65 7.03 23.76 -5.41
C GLY A 65 5.78 23.62 -4.52
N GLY A 66 4.63 23.27 -5.10
CA GLY A 66 3.40 23.09 -4.36
C GLY A 66 3.42 21.87 -3.43
N PHE A 67 2.46 21.85 -2.51
CA PHE A 67 2.24 20.73 -1.60
C PHE A 67 0.89 20.08 -1.92
N VAL A 68 0.89 18.79 -2.15
CA VAL A 68 -0.31 18.00 -2.37
C VAL A 68 -0.59 17.20 -1.11
N SER A 69 -1.65 17.55 -0.39
CA SER A 69 -2.08 16.75 0.76
C SER A 69 -2.53 15.38 0.28
N LYS A 70 -1.89 14.33 0.81
CA LYS A 70 -2.23 12.93 0.59
C LYS A 70 -1.83 12.17 1.84
N ILE A 71 -2.82 11.62 2.54
CA ILE A 71 -2.65 11.01 3.85
C ILE A 71 -3.05 9.53 3.76
N PRO A 72 -2.10 8.63 3.48
CA PRO A 72 -2.34 7.20 3.55
C PRO A 72 -2.48 6.78 5.01
N ARG A 73 -3.58 6.14 5.32
CA ARG A 73 -3.90 5.65 6.67
C ARG A 73 -4.18 4.16 6.62
N ILE A 74 -3.44 3.42 7.43
CA ILE A 74 -3.56 1.97 7.56
C ILE A 74 -4.31 1.70 8.86
N ARG A 75 -5.43 0.96 8.77
CA ARG A 75 -6.19 0.50 9.93
C ARG A 75 -6.02 -1.00 10.06
N ASN A 76 -5.81 -1.46 11.29
CA ASN A 76 -5.83 -2.88 11.60
C ASN A 76 -7.27 -3.33 11.90
N ASP A 77 -7.80 -4.23 11.08
CA ASP A 77 -9.13 -4.84 11.27
C ASP A 77 -9.03 -6.29 11.79
N GLY A 78 -7.81 -6.79 12.02
CA GLY A 78 -7.52 -8.14 12.47
C GLY A 78 -6.89 -8.21 13.85
N VAL A 79 -6.00 -9.16 14.04
CA VAL A 79 -5.20 -9.31 15.26
C VAL A 79 -4.06 -8.30 15.31
N GLU A 80 -3.45 -8.11 16.49
CA GLU A 80 -2.30 -7.23 16.66
C GLU A 80 -1.18 -7.59 15.68
N CYS A 81 -0.63 -6.61 14.99
CA CYS A 81 0.31 -6.82 13.89
C CYS A 81 1.39 -5.73 13.83
N TYR A 82 2.51 -6.04 13.18
CA TYR A 82 3.44 -5.05 12.66
C TYR A 82 3.06 -4.70 11.22
N VAL A 83 3.33 -3.45 10.82
CA VAL A 83 2.98 -2.93 9.50
C VAL A 83 4.22 -2.35 8.83
N ARG A 84 4.37 -2.64 7.53
CA ARG A 84 5.29 -1.93 6.65
C ARG A 84 4.57 -1.43 5.42
N ALA A 85 5.14 -0.44 4.76
CA ALA A 85 4.56 0.14 3.55
C ALA A 85 5.64 0.49 2.52
N THR A 86 5.26 0.49 1.25
CA THR A 86 6.06 1.04 0.15
C THR A 86 5.29 2.14 -0.54
N VAL A 87 6.03 3.10 -1.10
CA VAL A 87 5.47 4.16 -1.95
C VAL A 87 6.21 4.16 -3.27
N SER A 88 5.47 4.08 -4.36
CA SER A 88 6.04 4.15 -5.71
C SER A 88 5.40 5.28 -6.49
N PHE A 89 6.20 5.89 -7.36
CA PHE A 89 5.77 6.96 -8.25
C PHE A 89 5.88 6.51 -9.70
N SER A 90 4.92 6.92 -10.51
CA SER A 90 4.97 6.72 -11.95
C SER A 90 4.36 7.93 -12.67
N SER A 91 4.81 8.17 -13.89
CA SER A 91 4.27 9.20 -14.77
C SER A 91 4.02 8.63 -16.16
N GLN A 92 3.14 9.26 -16.92
CA GLN A 92 2.89 8.86 -18.31
C GLN A 92 4.00 9.28 -19.26
N LYS A 93 4.72 10.35 -18.94
CA LYS A 93 5.84 10.87 -19.71
C LYS A 93 7.09 10.88 -18.85
N GLU A 94 8.25 10.74 -19.47
CA GLU A 94 9.53 10.94 -18.80
C GLU A 94 9.63 12.38 -18.25
N SER A 95 10.22 12.51 -17.09
CA SER A 95 10.50 13.77 -16.45
C SER A 95 11.97 13.87 -16.11
N GLU A 96 12.55 15.05 -16.33
CA GLU A 96 13.94 15.33 -15.93
C GLU A 96 14.12 15.20 -14.43
N LYS A 97 13.05 15.42 -13.67
CA LYS A 97 13.03 15.29 -12.20
C LYS A 97 11.80 14.51 -11.75
N PRO A 98 11.87 13.18 -11.74
CA PRO A 98 10.76 12.35 -11.28
C PRO A 98 10.50 12.54 -9.77
N LEU A 99 9.26 12.32 -9.34
CA LEU A 99 8.95 12.18 -7.93
C LEU A 99 9.66 10.96 -7.34
N SER A 100 10.14 11.12 -6.12
CA SER A 100 10.82 10.09 -5.35
C SER A 100 10.33 10.09 -3.89
N LEU A 101 10.85 9.18 -3.08
CA LEU A 101 10.53 9.13 -1.65
C LEU A 101 10.97 10.38 -0.88
N GLU A 102 11.93 11.13 -1.41
CA GLU A 102 12.40 12.40 -0.84
C GLU A 102 11.36 13.53 -0.95
N ASN A 103 10.35 13.35 -1.79
CA ASN A 103 9.24 14.29 -1.92
C ASN A 103 8.12 14.07 -0.90
N LEU A 104 8.19 12.99 -0.11
CA LEU A 104 7.22 12.73 0.94
C LEU A 104 7.46 13.66 2.14
N GLU A 105 6.39 14.25 2.64
CA GLU A 105 6.42 15.13 3.81
C GLU A 105 5.49 14.63 4.92
N GLY A 106 5.90 14.90 6.17
CA GLY A 106 5.09 14.58 7.34
C GLY A 106 5.11 13.09 7.71
N ILE A 107 6.21 12.38 7.40
CA ILE A 107 6.45 11.04 7.91
C ILE A 107 6.79 11.16 9.40
N SER A 108 6.05 10.45 10.25
CA SER A 108 6.30 10.48 11.70
C SER A 108 7.60 9.73 12.05
N SER A 109 8.20 10.10 13.19
CA SER A 109 9.38 9.42 13.74
C SER A 109 9.12 7.96 14.15
N ASP A 110 7.86 7.53 14.16
CA ASP A 110 7.48 6.14 14.45
C ASP A 110 7.71 5.21 13.25
N TRP A 111 8.03 5.77 12.10
CA TRP A 111 8.43 5.01 10.94
C TRP A 111 9.96 5.04 10.77
N VAL A 112 10.54 3.90 10.45
CA VAL A 112 11.93 3.78 9.99
C VAL A 112 11.93 3.33 8.55
N ARG A 113 12.76 3.97 7.73
CA ARG A 113 12.94 3.57 6.33
C ARG A 113 14.16 2.68 6.20
N ASP A 114 13.97 1.56 5.51
CA ASP A 114 15.05 0.74 5.00
C ASP A 114 14.74 0.34 3.55
N GLY A 115 15.67 0.70 2.64
CA GLY A 115 15.46 0.53 1.20
C GLY A 115 14.19 1.22 0.71
N ASP A 116 13.30 0.43 0.11
CA ASP A 116 12.01 0.88 -0.43
C ASP A 116 10.87 0.80 0.58
N TYR A 117 11.12 0.26 1.77
CA TYR A 117 10.12 0.06 2.79
C TYR A 117 10.20 1.09 3.92
N PHE A 118 9.01 1.44 4.41
CA PHE A 118 8.80 2.13 5.68
C PHE A 118 8.21 1.13 6.66
N TYR A 119 8.86 0.96 7.80
CA TYR A 119 8.46 0.04 8.86
C TYR A 119 7.93 0.82 10.04
N TYR A 120 6.70 0.52 10.49
CA TYR A 120 6.17 1.11 11.71
C TYR A 120 6.77 0.40 12.92
N LYS A 121 7.41 1.17 13.82
CA LYS A 121 8.23 0.63 14.91
C LYS A 121 7.43 -0.02 16.05
N HIS A 122 6.12 0.17 16.06
CA HIS A 122 5.24 -0.34 17.10
C HIS A 122 4.25 -1.34 16.53
N THR A 123 3.66 -2.16 17.41
CA THR A 123 2.51 -2.98 17.03
C THR A 123 1.29 -2.10 16.80
N VAL A 124 0.44 -2.49 15.86
CA VAL A 124 -0.85 -1.86 15.58
C VAL A 124 -1.94 -2.77 16.11
N LYS A 125 -2.68 -2.30 17.12
CA LYS A 125 -3.75 -3.05 17.78
C LYS A 125 -5.02 -3.10 16.93
N PRO A 126 -5.92 -4.07 17.17
CA PRO A 126 -7.23 -4.11 16.54
C PRO A 126 -7.98 -2.76 16.64
N GLY A 127 -8.43 -2.23 15.51
CA GLY A 127 -9.10 -0.93 15.40
C GLY A 127 -8.19 0.29 15.35
N GLU A 128 -6.92 0.15 15.65
CA GLU A 128 -5.93 1.24 15.59
C GLU A 128 -5.64 1.65 14.15
N LYS A 129 -5.22 2.92 14.01
CA LYS A 129 -4.89 3.54 12.72
C LYS A 129 -3.54 4.21 12.81
N VAL A 130 -2.73 4.02 11.77
CA VAL A 130 -1.43 4.67 11.63
C VAL A 130 -1.35 5.40 10.29
N GLU A 131 -0.72 6.57 10.30
CA GLU A 131 -0.51 7.40 9.10
C GLU A 131 0.92 7.26 8.64
N LEU A 132 1.13 7.14 7.33
CA LEU A 132 2.47 6.99 6.78
C LEU A 132 3.12 8.36 6.54
N PHE A 133 2.44 9.24 5.82
CA PHE A 133 2.88 10.61 5.52
C PHE A 133 1.67 11.53 5.34
N GLN A 134 1.92 12.85 5.26
CA GLN A 134 0.85 13.87 5.16
C GLN A 134 0.68 14.43 3.76
N GLY A 135 1.71 14.35 2.92
CA GLY A 135 1.61 14.85 1.55
C GLY A 135 2.90 14.70 0.76
N ILE A 136 2.86 15.28 -0.43
CA ILE A 136 3.91 15.19 -1.42
C ILE A 136 4.31 16.62 -1.83
N ARG A 137 5.60 16.93 -1.74
CA ARG A 137 6.18 18.18 -2.22
C ARG A 137 6.51 18.05 -3.70
N ILE A 138 5.95 18.91 -4.52
CA ILE A 138 6.23 18.95 -5.94
C ILE A 138 7.58 19.65 -6.17
N PRO A 139 8.47 19.09 -7.00
CA PRO A 139 9.75 19.74 -7.32
C PRO A 139 9.58 21.14 -7.90
N TRP A 140 10.38 22.09 -7.47
CA TRP A 140 10.40 23.46 -7.99
C TRP A 140 10.84 23.54 -9.45
N GLU A 141 11.61 22.57 -9.87
CA GLU A 141 12.18 22.47 -11.21
C GLU A 141 11.16 22.08 -12.27
N TRP A 142 9.99 21.63 -11.86
CA TRP A 142 8.90 21.40 -12.80
C TRP A 142 8.50 22.72 -13.44
N LYS A 143 8.95 22.89 -14.68
CA LYS A 143 8.49 24.00 -15.52
C LYS A 143 7.05 23.70 -15.88
N THR A 144 6.22 24.68 -16.01
CA THR A 144 4.80 24.67 -16.38
C THR A 144 4.15 23.29 -16.44
N PRO A 145 3.03 23.04 -15.79
CA PRO A 145 2.39 21.73 -15.82
C PRO A 145 2.25 21.29 -17.27
N ASP A 146 2.90 20.20 -17.66
CA ASP A 146 2.52 19.51 -18.88
C ASP A 146 1.13 18.96 -18.60
N GLU A 147 0.09 19.66 -19.08
CA GLU A 147 -1.32 19.35 -18.81
C GLU A 147 -1.67 17.90 -19.16
N ASP A 148 -0.85 17.27 -20.01
CA ASP A 148 -1.04 15.88 -20.43
C ASP A 148 -0.25 14.89 -19.57
N ASN A 149 0.57 15.32 -18.60
CA ASN A 149 1.38 14.40 -17.81
C ASN A 149 0.68 14.04 -16.49
N VAL A 150 0.22 12.82 -16.40
CA VAL A 150 -0.43 12.28 -15.19
C VAL A 150 0.59 11.58 -14.30
N TRP A 151 0.76 12.09 -13.10
CA TRP A 151 1.57 11.47 -12.05
C TRP A 151 0.71 10.61 -11.13
N LYS A 152 1.25 9.48 -10.73
CA LYS A 152 0.60 8.56 -9.79
C LYS A 152 1.54 8.28 -8.65
N ALA A 153 1.03 8.40 -7.42
CA ALA A 153 1.68 7.90 -6.22
C ALA A 153 0.86 6.70 -5.72
N CYS A 154 1.48 5.55 -5.68
CA CYS A 154 0.85 4.30 -5.25
C CYS A 154 1.44 3.89 -3.91
N VAL A 155 0.60 3.66 -2.92
CA VAL A 155 0.98 3.17 -1.59
C VAL A 155 0.53 1.72 -1.47
N ARG A 156 1.44 0.86 -0.98
CA ARG A 156 1.14 -0.53 -0.63
C ARG A 156 1.46 -0.71 0.84
N ALA A 157 0.59 -1.41 1.57
CA ALA A 157 0.82 -1.78 2.94
C ALA A 157 0.81 -3.30 3.10
N GLU A 158 1.66 -3.78 3.98
CA GLU A 158 1.79 -5.20 4.35
C GLU A 158 1.80 -5.31 5.87
N ALA A 159 1.32 -6.43 6.38
CA ALA A 159 1.30 -6.67 7.82
C ALA A 159 1.66 -8.11 8.15
N VAL A 160 2.30 -8.29 9.31
CA VAL A 160 2.62 -9.59 9.90
C VAL A 160 2.07 -9.62 11.33
N GLN A 161 1.56 -10.78 11.75
CA GLN A 161 1.07 -10.95 13.11
C GLN A 161 2.19 -10.68 14.13
N ALA A 162 1.88 -9.91 15.19
CA ALA A 162 2.87 -9.55 16.20
C ALA A 162 3.24 -10.73 17.12
N GLU A 163 2.31 -11.66 17.32
CA GLU A 163 2.57 -12.88 18.09
C GLU A 163 3.63 -13.73 17.38
N TYR A 164 4.70 -14.06 18.05
CA TYR A 164 5.84 -14.82 17.51
C TYR A 164 6.72 -14.08 16.49
N PHE A 165 6.57 -12.77 16.33
CA PHE A 165 7.38 -11.96 15.44
C PHE A 165 8.07 -10.82 16.22
N SER A 166 9.39 -10.70 16.06
CA SER A 166 10.19 -9.67 16.74
C SER A 166 11.07 -8.95 15.71
N PRO A 167 10.62 -7.83 15.16
CA PRO A 167 11.41 -7.08 14.19
C PRO A 167 12.63 -6.43 14.86
N ASP A 168 13.74 -6.33 14.13
CA ASP A 168 14.92 -5.57 14.53
C ASP A 168 15.02 -4.28 13.72
N PHE A 169 14.52 -3.19 14.29
CA PHE A 169 14.56 -1.86 13.65
C PHE A 169 15.92 -1.18 13.71
N THR A 170 16.95 -1.83 14.24
CA THR A 170 18.32 -1.31 14.33
C THR A 170 19.26 -1.96 13.31
N GLY A 171 18.87 -3.10 12.75
CA GLY A 171 19.61 -3.85 11.74
C GLY A 171 19.20 -3.52 10.31
N GLU A 172 19.93 -4.07 9.36
CA GLU A 172 19.49 -4.15 7.97
C GLU A 172 18.33 -5.16 7.90
N ASP A 173 17.32 -4.87 7.10
CA ASP A 173 16.08 -5.65 6.97
C ASP A 173 15.37 -5.88 8.33
N PRO A 174 14.60 -4.89 8.81
CA PRO A 174 13.90 -4.96 10.11
C PRO A 174 12.98 -6.17 10.28
N TRP A 175 12.52 -6.77 9.20
CA TRP A 175 11.64 -7.93 9.24
C TRP A 175 12.37 -9.26 8.99
N GLY A 176 13.62 -9.26 8.53
CA GLY A 176 14.44 -10.46 8.35
C GLY A 176 13.86 -11.44 7.33
N MET A 177 13.24 -10.94 6.24
CA MET A 177 12.55 -11.76 5.25
C MET A 177 13.20 -11.69 3.88
#